data_95df56bfad76b9d855e5fa1e54c97e17
#
_entry.id   95df56bfad76b9d855e5fa1e54c97e17
#
_cell.length_a   1.000
_cell.length_b   1.000
_cell.length_c   1.000
_cell.angle_alpha   90.00
_cell.angle_beta   90.00
_cell.angle_gamma   90.00
#
_symmetry.space_group_name_H-M   'P 1'
#
loop_
_entity.id
_entity.type
_entity.pdbx_description
1 polymer ?
#
loop_
_entity_poly.entity_id
_entity_poly.type
_entity_poly.pdbx_seq_one_letter_code
_entity_poly.pdbx_strand_id
1 'polypeptide(L)'
;MVTVARRRCSFEQDARRLGRQHGGFFAPSASMPASMPLSMLATFVAAVFVVLWSTGFVVARAITPYADPNLFLLARFGGTALVFALAALVARAAWPTGRDFGKHLAAGALLQGVYLSAGYWAVAQGLSAGVMALLGALQPLATAAVAARLFNERLSRRGWSGMALGLAGVVLVLAPKLVAATSPTPTHGNAPAWLVVLISIVAVGAITAGTLFQKTSLAKADIRSASAVQNFGAAIVAAVLALALGEHRWIASSALWASLAWGVVMLSGISVTLLVWMVRRGDAARATALLFLAPPLAALQGYLGFGETLLPVQIVGFALALAGVLLARS
;
A
#
# COMPACT_ATOMS: atom_id res chain seq x y z
N MET A 1 38.31 21.18 -39.84
CA MET A 1 36.88 21.26 -39.44
C MET A 1 35.98 21.42 -40.69
N VAL A 2 36.30 20.81 -41.84
CA VAL A 2 35.56 20.97 -43.11
C VAL A 2 35.12 19.64 -43.73
N THR A 3 35.45 18.47 -43.11
CA THR A 3 35.27 17.16 -43.75
C THR A 3 34.06 16.35 -43.23
N VAL A 4 33.34 16.81 -42.20
CA VAL A 4 32.20 16.11 -41.62
C VAL A 4 30.83 16.59 -42.18
N ALA A 5 30.79 17.79 -42.78
CA ALA A 5 29.53 18.36 -43.31
C ALA A 5 29.14 17.81 -44.72
N ARG A 6 30.04 17.17 -45.46
CA ARG A 6 29.75 16.66 -46.82
C ARG A 6 29.10 15.26 -46.85
N ARG A 7 29.12 14.50 -45.79
CA ARG A 7 28.53 13.13 -45.75
C ARG A 7 27.04 13.09 -45.32
N ARG A 8 26.49 14.17 -44.80
CA ARG A 8 25.03 14.23 -44.45
C ARG A 8 24.10 14.61 -45.59
N CYS A 9 24.62 15.29 -46.63
CA CYS A 9 23.80 15.70 -47.76
C CYS A 9 23.56 14.66 -48.83
N SER A 10 24.39 13.63 -48.92
CA SER A 10 24.24 12.54 -49.93
C SER A 10 23.23 11.45 -49.48
N PHE A 11 23.04 11.27 -48.19
CA PHE A 11 22.13 10.24 -47.67
C PHE A 11 20.64 10.65 -47.70
N GLU A 12 20.35 11.93 -47.67
CA GLU A 12 18.96 12.42 -47.77
C GLU A 12 18.44 12.53 -49.22
N GLN A 13 19.32 12.61 -50.20
CA GLN A 13 18.91 12.64 -51.61
C GLN A 13 18.63 11.26 -52.21
N ASP A 14 19.28 10.20 -51.70
CA ASP A 14 19.02 8.84 -52.15
C ASP A 14 17.73 8.25 -51.55
N ALA A 15 17.32 8.69 -50.33
CA ALA A 15 16.06 8.28 -49.70
C ALA A 15 14.80 8.82 -50.43
N ARG A 16 14.92 9.95 -51.17
CA ARG A 16 13.80 10.53 -51.95
C ARG A 16 13.62 9.93 -53.33
N ARG A 17 14.59 9.21 -53.87
CA ARG A 17 14.47 8.55 -55.18
C ARG A 17 13.87 7.16 -55.14
N LEU A 18 13.92 6.48 -54.01
CA LEU A 18 13.35 5.12 -53.85
C LEU A 18 11.82 5.08 -53.49
N GLY A 19 11.23 6.24 -53.22
CA GLY A 19 9.80 6.34 -52.85
C GLY A 19 8.82 6.50 -54.02
N ARG A 20 9.26 6.44 -55.31
CA ARG A 20 8.36 6.77 -56.45
C ARG A 20 8.04 5.67 -57.44
N GLN A 21 8.37 4.44 -57.15
CA GLN A 21 8.01 3.33 -58.04
C GLN A 21 7.40 2.17 -57.26
N HIS A 22 6.17 2.28 -56.82
CA HIS A 22 5.22 1.16 -56.70
C HIS A 22 3.85 1.76 -56.35
N GLY A 23 3.12 2.13 -57.38
CA GLY A 23 1.71 2.41 -57.28
C GLY A 23 0.92 1.14 -57.20
N GLY A 24 -0.10 1.13 -56.31
CA GLY A 24 -1.32 0.34 -56.49
C GLY A 24 -1.33 -1.02 -55.79
N PHE A 25 -1.94 -1.05 -54.61
CA PHE A 25 -3.02 -2.01 -54.33
C PHE A 25 -3.69 -1.56 -53.02
N PHE A 26 -4.84 -0.96 -53.13
CA PHE A 26 -5.72 -0.71 -51.98
C PHE A 26 -6.28 -2.05 -51.51
N ALA A 27 -5.79 -2.55 -50.38
CA ALA A 27 -6.48 -3.52 -49.56
C ALA A 27 -7.22 -2.74 -48.44
N PRO A 28 -8.51 -3.05 -48.13
CA PRO A 28 -9.24 -2.39 -47.05
C PRO A 28 -8.52 -2.72 -45.72
N SER A 29 -8.00 -1.69 -45.07
CA SER A 29 -7.47 -1.78 -43.74
C SER A 29 -8.57 -2.24 -42.79
N ALA A 30 -8.51 -3.48 -42.33
CA ALA A 30 -9.24 -3.92 -41.17
C ALA A 30 -8.90 -2.96 -40.03
N SER A 31 -9.91 -2.24 -39.56
CA SER A 31 -9.78 -1.32 -38.42
C SER A 31 -9.37 -2.15 -37.20
N MET A 32 -8.10 -2.10 -36.82
CA MET A 32 -7.67 -2.58 -35.53
C MET A 32 -8.49 -1.87 -34.45
N PRO A 33 -8.99 -2.57 -33.44
CA PRO A 33 -9.71 -1.92 -32.36
C PRO A 33 -8.80 -0.85 -31.76
N ALA A 34 -9.33 0.34 -31.60
CA ALA A 34 -8.62 1.53 -31.12
C ALA A 34 -7.92 1.18 -29.81
N SER A 35 -6.59 1.09 -29.82
CA SER A 35 -5.77 0.92 -28.63
C SER A 35 -6.07 2.09 -27.70
N MET A 36 -6.48 1.81 -26.48
CA MET A 36 -6.73 2.82 -25.45
C MET A 36 -5.51 3.76 -25.35
N PRO A 37 -5.70 5.10 -25.43
CA PRO A 37 -4.59 6.02 -25.33
C PRO A 37 -3.83 5.77 -24.01
N LEU A 38 -2.51 5.79 -24.06
CA LEU A 38 -1.61 5.46 -22.93
C LEU A 38 -1.96 6.24 -21.65
N SER A 39 -2.52 7.45 -21.77
CA SER A 39 -3.01 8.25 -20.65
C SER A 39 -4.27 7.67 -19.99
N MET A 40 -5.19 7.10 -20.77
CA MET A 40 -6.38 6.44 -20.25
C MET A 40 -6.02 5.13 -19.54
N LEU A 41 -5.12 4.33 -20.11
CA LEU A 41 -4.63 3.11 -19.47
C LEU A 41 -3.97 3.40 -18.12
N ALA A 42 -3.10 4.41 -18.05
CA ALA A 42 -2.45 4.80 -16.80
C ALA A 42 -3.47 5.29 -15.75
N THR A 43 -4.51 6.01 -16.16
CA THR A 43 -5.58 6.46 -15.26
C THR A 43 -6.41 5.29 -14.76
N PHE A 44 -6.77 4.35 -15.63
CA PHE A 44 -7.50 3.14 -15.26
C PHE A 44 -6.71 2.27 -14.27
N VAL A 45 -5.44 1.99 -14.57
CA VAL A 45 -4.54 1.23 -13.68
C VAL A 45 -4.44 1.90 -12.30
N ALA A 46 -4.31 3.21 -12.27
CA ALA A 46 -4.24 3.98 -11.04
C ALA A 46 -5.54 3.90 -10.22
N ALA A 47 -6.70 3.98 -10.87
CA ALA A 47 -8.01 3.84 -10.21
C ALA A 47 -8.19 2.42 -9.63
N VAL A 48 -7.89 1.38 -10.43
CA VAL A 48 -7.94 -0.01 -9.97
C VAL A 48 -7.01 -0.23 -8.77
N PHE A 49 -5.78 0.28 -8.84
CA PHE A 49 -4.82 0.19 -7.75
C PHE A 49 -5.37 0.76 -6.44
N VAL A 50 -5.94 1.97 -6.47
CA VAL A 50 -6.44 2.64 -5.25
C VAL A 50 -7.65 1.91 -4.67
N VAL A 51 -8.57 1.45 -5.52
CA VAL A 51 -9.74 0.67 -5.08
C VAL A 51 -9.30 -0.63 -4.43
N LEU A 52 -8.36 -1.38 -5.05
CA LEU A 52 -7.82 -2.60 -4.45
C LEU A 52 -7.10 -2.31 -3.13
N TRP A 53 -6.23 -1.30 -3.13
CA TRP A 53 -5.45 -0.94 -1.94
C TRP A 53 -6.32 -0.54 -0.76
N SER A 54 -7.42 0.18 -1.00
CA SER A 54 -8.36 0.61 0.05
C SER A 54 -9.06 -0.56 0.75
N THR A 55 -9.16 -1.74 0.11
CA THR A 55 -9.76 -2.93 0.72
C THR A 55 -8.90 -3.56 1.82
N GLY A 56 -7.67 -3.10 2.03
CA GLY A 56 -6.73 -3.71 2.97
C GLY A 56 -7.28 -3.91 4.38
N PHE A 57 -7.85 -2.86 4.98
CA PHE A 57 -8.48 -2.94 6.30
C PHE A 57 -9.97 -3.32 6.25
N VAL A 58 -10.60 -3.23 5.10
CA VAL A 58 -11.94 -3.79 4.87
C VAL A 58 -11.91 -5.32 5.01
N VAL A 59 -10.86 -5.97 4.50
CA VAL A 59 -10.61 -7.41 4.71
C VAL A 59 -10.43 -7.70 6.21
N ALA A 60 -9.72 -6.87 6.97
CA ALA A 60 -9.59 -7.03 8.42
C ALA A 60 -10.97 -7.06 9.11
N ARG A 61 -11.89 -6.18 8.69
CA ARG A 61 -13.26 -6.15 9.19
C ARG A 61 -14.05 -7.39 8.77
N ALA A 62 -13.91 -7.80 7.51
CA ALA A 62 -14.63 -8.94 6.95
C ALA A 62 -14.29 -10.26 7.65
N ILE A 63 -13.05 -10.46 8.09
CA ILE A 63 -12.60 -11.71 8.72
C ILE A 63 -12.90 -11.78 10.22
N THR A 64 -13.22 -10.66 10.86
CA THR A 64 -13.43 -10.57 12.31
C THR A 64 -14.41 -11.61 12.87
N PRO A 65 -15.52 -11.99 12.20
CA PRO A 65 -16.40 -13.04 12.70
C PRO A 65 -15.83 -14.45 12.60
N TYR A 66 -14.84 -14.67 11.72
CA TYR A 66 -14.42 -16.02 11.30
C TYR A 66 -13.03 -16.42 11.80
N ALA A 67 -12.12 -15.47 11.93
CA ALA A 67 -10.74 -15.79 12.30
C ALA A 67 -10.13 -14.73 13.20
N ASP A 68 -9.17 -15.17 14.01
CA ASP A 68 -8.32 -14.27 14.75
C ASP A 68 -7.32 -13.59 13.81
N PRO A 69 -6.98 -12.31 14.06
CA PRO A 69 -6.24 -11.46 13.12
C PRO A 69 -4.90 -12.03 12.66
N ASN A 70 -4.08 -12.51 13.61
CA ASN A 70 -2.72 -12.95 13.27
C ASN A 70 -2.72 -14.35 12.63
N LEU A 71 -3.67 -15.23 12.96
CA LEU A 71 -3.85 -16.50 12.25
C LEU A 71 -4.20 -16.27 10.79
N PHE A 72 -5.12 -15.34 10.52
CA PHE A 72 -5.46 -14.98 9.14
C PHE A 72 -4.27 -14.37 8.41
N LEU A 73 -3.53 -13.46 9.05
CA LEU A 73 -2.35 -12.83 8.47
C LEU A 73 -1.22 -13.82 8.23
N LEU A 74 -1.04 -14.80 9.12
CA LEU A 74 -0.08 -15.90 8.92
C LEU A 74 -0.40 -16.68 7.64
N ALA A 75 -1.66 -17.06 7.45
CA ALA A 75 -2.10 -17.76 6.23
C ALA A 75 -1.94 -16.88 4.99
N ARG A 76 -2.28 -15.58 5.08
CA ARG A 76 -2.14 -14.61 3.99
C ARG A 76 -0.68 -14.39 3.62
N PHE A 77 0.20 -14.13 4.59
CA PHE A 77 1.62 -13.89 4.33
C PHE A 77 2.32 -15.16 3.85
N GLY A 78 2.00 -16.31 4.44
CA GLY A 78 2.51 -17.61 3.99
C GLY A 78 2.10 -17.92 2.56
N GLY A 79 0.83 -17.76 2.22
CA GLY A 79 0.32 -17.92 0.85
C GLY A 79 0.96 -16.94 -0.13
N THR A 80 1.13 -15.67 0.27
CA THR A 80 1.80 -14.65 -0.56
C THR A 80 3.29 -14.98 -0.75
N ALA A 81 3.99 -15.38 0.31
CA ALA A 81 5.39 -15.78 0.23
C ALA A 81 5.57 -16.96 -0.74
N LEU A 82 4.68 -17.95 -0.67
CA LEU A 82 4.70 -19.10 -1.58
C LEU A 82 4.48 -18.69 -3.05
N VAL A 83 3.46 -17.86 -3.31
CA VAL A 83 3.18 -17.37 -4.68
C VAL A 83 4.38 -16.63 -5.24
N PHE A 84 4.98 -15.71 -4.49
CA PHE A 84 6.15 -14.96 -4.94
C PHE A 84 7.41 -15.83 -5.04
N ALA A 85 7.57 -16.82 -4.15
CA ALA A 85 8.66 -17.78 -4.24
C ALA A 85 8.56 -18.63 -5.52
N LEU A 86 7.39 -19.16 -5.83
CA LEU A 86 7.14 -19.89 -7.07
C LEU A 86 7.40 -19.01 -8.30
N ALA A 87 6.92 -17.76 -8.28
CA ALA A 87 7.16 -16.81 -9.36
C ALA A 87 8.67 -16.48 -9.51
N ALA A 88 9.42 -16.39 -8.41
CA ALA A 88 10.86 -16.16 -8.44
C ALA A 88 11.61 -17.40 -9.01
N LEU A 89 11.22 -18.61 -8.63
CA LEU A 89 11.80 -19.86 -9.11
C LEU A 89 11.54 -20.03 -10.61
N VAL A 90 10.31 -19.86 -11.07
CA VAL A 90 9.94 -19.95 -12.50
C VAL A 90 10.73 -18.93 -13.32
N ALA A 91 10.86 -17.71 -12.81
CA ALA A 91 11.62 -16.64 -13.48
C ALA A 91 13.13 -16.74 -13.30
N ARG A 92 13.64 -17.73 -12.58
CA ARG A 92 15.06 -17.87 -12.21
C ARG A 92 15.64 -16.58 -11.63
N ALA A 93 14.85 -15.89 -10.81
CA ALA A 93 15.24 -14.63 -10.18
C ALA A 93 16.37 -14.85 -9.18
N ALA A 94 17.28 -13.87 -9.09
CA ALA A 94 18.32 -13.88 -8.06
C ALA A 94 17.70 -13.68 -6.67
N TRP A 95 18.11 -14.49 -5.70
CA TRP A 95 17.65 -14.39 -4.32
C TRP A 95 18.59 -13.52 -3.49
N PRO A 96 18.08 -12.70 -2.58
CA PRO A 96 18.91 -12.03 -1.59
C PRO A 96 19.61 -13.08 -0.73
N THR A 97 20.91 -12.88 -0.45
CA THR A 97 21.73 -13.82 0.31
C THR A 97 22.39 -13.15 1.52
N GLY A 98 22.82 -13.92 2.50
CA GLY A 98 23.57 -13.45 3.65
C GLY A 98 22.86 -12.30 4.38
N ARG A 99 23.55 -11.17 4.57
CA ARG A 99 23.00 -9.99 5.27
C ARG A 99 21.79 -9.37 4.57
N ASP A 100 21.73 -9.45 3.24
CA ASP A 100 20.60 -8.86 2.50
C ASP A 100 19.34 -9.68 2.66
N PHE A 101 19.42 -11.00 2.79
CA PHE A 101 18.29 -11.84 3.18
C PHE A 101 17.71 -11.39 4.53
N GLY A 102 18.57 -11.23 5.56
CA GLY A 102 18.14 -10.74 6.88
C GLY A 102 17.52 -9.34 6.85
N LYS A 103 18.05 -8.43 6.01
CA LYS A 103 17.46 -7.09 5.84
C LYS A 103 16.08 -7.15 5.19
N HIS A 104 15.89 -7.97 4.15
CA HIS A 104 14.56 -8.16 3.54
C HIS A 104 13.57 -8.78 4.52
N LEU A 105 14.01 -9.74 5.34
CA LEU A 105 13.21 -10.34 6.40
C LEU A 105 12.74 -9.27 7.40
N ALA A 106 13.67 -8.45 7.91
CA ALA A 106 13.38 -7.37 8.86
C ALA A 106 12.45 -6.31 8.25
N ALA A 107 12.67 -5.94 6.98
CA ALA A 107 11.78 -5.01 6.29
C ALA A 107 10.34 -5.56 6.21
N GLY A 108 10.18 -6.82 5.84
CA GLY A 108 8.88 -7.49 5.80
C GLY A 108 8.22 -7.58 7.17
N ALA A 109 9.00 -7.91 8.20
CA ALA A 109 8.54 -7.93 9.58
C ALA A 109 7.96 -6.58 10.03
N LEU A 110 8.59 -5.46 9.67
CA LEU A 110 8.12 -4.11 10.02
C LEU A 110 6.98 -3.65 9.11
N LEU A 111 7.18 -3.70 7.78
CA LEU A 111 6.27 -3.11 6.79
C LEU A 111 4.92 -3.83 6.71
N GLN A 112 4.90 -5.12 6.95
CA GLN A 112 3.71 -5.94 6.83
C GLN A 112 3.41 -6.66 8.15
N GLY A 113 4.39 -7.35 8.75
CA GLY A 113 4.20 -8.13 9.96
C GLY A 113 3.62 -7.29 11.09
N VAL A 114 4.39 -6.39 11.67
CA VAL A 114 3.95 -5.57 12.81
C VAL A 114 2.83 -4.60 12.40
N TYR A 115 2.98 -3.93 11.24
CA TYR A 115 1.98 -2.96 10.78
C TYR A 115 0.59 -3.57 10.61
N LEU A 116 0.48 -4.65 9.85
CA LEU A 116 -0.83 -5.25 9.57
C LEU A 116 -1.35 -6.04 10.77
N SER A 117 -0.50 -6.73 11.54
CA SER A 117 -0.92 -7.39 12.78
C SER A 117 -1.55 -6.40 13.77
N ALA A 118 -0.87 -5.30 14.03
CA ALA A 118 -1.39 -4.24 14.90
C ALA A 118 -2.68 -3.62 14.35
N GLY A 119 -2.72 -3.35 13.03
CA GLY A 119 -3.90 -2.75 12.38
C GLY A 119 -5.11 -3.70 12.34
N TYR A 120 -4.91 -4.96 12.00
CA TYR A 120 -5.98 -5.97 11.98
C TYR A 120 -6.51 -6.23 13.39
N TRP A 121 -5.60 -6.31 14.37
CA TRP A 121 -6.01 -6.41 15.77
C TRP A 121 -6.85 -5.19 16.21
N ALA A 122 -6.43 -3.96 15.88
CA ALA A 122 -7.19 -2.76 16.22
C ALA A 122 -8.59 -2.76 15.60
N VAL A 123 -8.73 -3.22 14.34
CA VAL A 123 -10.02 -3.38 13.66
C VAL A 123 -10.87 -4.45 14.35
N ALA A 124 -10.29 -5.58 14.76
CA ALA A 124 -10.98 -6.62 15.53
C ALA A 124 -11.46 -6.11 16.88
N GLN A 125 -10.76 -5.13 17.47
CA GLN A 125 -11.19 -4.42 18.71
C GLN A 125 -12.16 -3.25 18.44
N GLY A 126 -12.77 -3.20 17.24
CA GLY A 126 -13.82 -2.25 16.90
C GLY A 126 -13.35 -0.87 16.43
N LEU A 127 -12.09 -0.73 15.99
CA LEU A 127 -11.68 0.43 15.21
C LEU A 127 -12.21 0.28 13.77
N SER A 128 -12.85 1.32 13.21
CA SER A 128 -13.37 1.20 11.84
C SER A 128 -12.24 1.05 10.82
N ALA A 129 -12.51 0.30 9.74
CA ALA A 129 -11.55 0.06 8.65
C ALA A 129 -11.05 1.37 8.03
N GLY A 130 -11.96 2.34 7.84
CA GLY A 130 -11.62 3.67 7.32
C GLY A 130 -10.67 4.45 8.23
N VAL A 131 -10.89 4.40 9.55
CA VAL A 131 -10.00 5.06 10.53
C VAL A 131 -8.62 4.44 10.52
N MET A 132 -8.51 3.10 10.49
CA MET A 132 -7.20 2.46 10.41
C MET A 132 -6.47 2.76 9.09
N ALA A 133 -7.21 2.82 7.98
CA ALA A 133 -6.65 3.23 6.68
C ALA A 133 -6.14 4.68 6.72
N LEU A 134 -6.87 5.60 7.39
CA LEU A 134 -6.42 6.98 7.57
C LEU A 134 -5.14 7.07 8.38
N LEU A 135 -5.04 6.32 9.48
CA LEU A 135 -3.80 6.26 10.28
C LEU A 135 -2.63 5.78 9.44
N GLY A 136 -2.82 4.76 8.62
CA GLY A 136 -1.81 4.30 7.66
C GLY A 136 -1.42 5.37 6.64
N ALA A 137 -2.37 6.19 6.18
CA ALA A 137 -2.11 7.27 5.22
C ALA A 137 -1.30 8.45 5.82
N LEU A 138 -1.12 8.52 7.15
CA LEU A 138 -0.23 9.47 7.81
C LEU A 138 1.24 9.05 7.78
N GLN A 139 1.55 7.83 7.35
CA GLN A 139 2.90 7.33 7.22
C GLN A 139 3.86 8.32 6.52
N PRO A 140 3.50 8.99 5.40
CA PRO A 140 4.40 9.95 4.77
C PRO A 140 4.76 11.14 5.68
N LEU A 141 3.81 11.62 6.50
CA LEU A 141 4.07 12.68 7.47
C LEU A 141 5.02 12.21 8.58
N ALA A 142 4.76 11.02 9.14
CA ALA A 142 5.63 10.40 10.13
C ALA A 142 7.03 10.16 9.56
N THR A 143 7.13 9.67 8.32
CA THR A 143 8.40 9.47 7.62
C THR A 143 9.15 10.78 7.43
N ALA A 144 8.46 11.86 7.01
CA ALA A 144 9.06 13.17 6.84
C ALA A 144 9.56 13.76 8.18
N ALA A 145 8.80 13.61 9.27
CA ALA A 145 9.17 14.06 10.60
C ALA A 145 10.44 13.34 11.14
N VAL A 146 10.49 12.02 10.95
CA VAL A 146 11.64 11.20 11.37
C VAL A 146 12.86 11.50 10.48
N ALA A 147 12.67 11.61 9.17
CA ALA A 147 13.75 11.94 8.23
C ALA A 147 14.34 13.32 8.50
N ALA A 148 13.51 14.32 8.81
CA ALA A 148 13.98 15.64 9.19
C ALA A 148 14.93 15.61 10.42
N ARG A 149 14.61 14.73 11.39
CA ARG A 149 15.45 14.59 12.60
C ARG A 149 16.71 13.74 12.36
N LEU A 150 16.59 12.63 11.63
CA LEU A 150 17.69 11.69 11.42
C LEU A 150 18.69 12.16 10.36
N PHE A 151 18.21 12.81 9.30
CA PHE A 151 19.03 13.24 8.16
C PHE A 151 19.26 14.76 8.14
N ASN A 152 18.83 15.48 9.19
CA ASN A 152 18.96 16.93 9.30
C ASN A 152 18.30 17.68 8.12
N GLU A 153 17.26 17.07 7.50
CA GLU A 153 16.49 17.67 6.42
C GLU A 153 15.59 18.79 6.96
N ARG A 154 15.64 19.96 6.34
CA ARG A 154 14.82 21.09 6.77
C ARG A 154 13.42 20.96 6.19
N LEU A 155 12.42 20.70 7.04
CA LEU A 155 11.03 20.79 6.66
C LEU A 155 10.64 22.26 6.40
N SER A 156 9.91 22.51 5.32
CA SER A 156 9.33 23.83 5.05
C SER A 156 8.29 24.20 6.11
N ARG A 157 7.94 25.50 6.19
CA ARG A 157 6.85 25.95 7.07
C ARG A 157 5.52 25.26 6.72
N ARG A 158 5.29 25.01 5.42
CA ARG A 158 4.12 24.22 4.94
C ARG A 158 4.17 22.78 5.44
N GLY A 159 5.34 22.15 5.45
CA GLY A 159 5.53 20.82 6.00
C GLY A 159 5.14 20.74 7.47
N TRP A 160 5.57 21.69 8.29
CA TRP A 160 5.22 21.76 9.70
C TRP A 160 3.73 22.03 9.94
N SER A 161 3.13 22.99 9.20
CA SER A 161 1.68 23.26 9.32
C SER A 161 0.85 22.09 8.82
N GLY A 162 1.27 21.39 7.75
CA GLY A 162 0.63 20.17 7.28
C GLY A 162 0.68 19.04 8.32
N MET A 163 1.82 18.87 9.00
CA MET A 163 1.95 17.89 10.10
C MET A 163 1.04 18.22 11.27
N ALA A 164 1.01 19.48 11.70
CA ALA A 164 0.14 19.92 12.79
C ALA A 164 -1.35 19.70 12.45
N LEU A 165 -1.76 20.06 11.23
CA LEU A 165 -3.11 19.85 10.74
C LEU A 165 -3.47 18.37 10.65
N GLY A 166 -2.54 17.54 10.13
CA GLY A 166 -2.71 16.09 10.05
C GLY A 166 -2.88 15.45 11.43
N LEU A 167 -2.05 15.86 12.39
CA LEU A 167 -2.15 15.37 13.77
C LEU A 167 -3.46 15.79 14.44
N ALA A 168 -3.88 17.04 14.27
CA ALA A 168 -5.19 17.52 14.78
C ALA A 168 -6.34 16.70 14.19
N GLY A 169 -6.30 16.40 12.89
CA GLY A 169 -7.28 15.53 12.24
C GLY A 169 -7.33 14.13 12.86
N VAL A 170 -6.20 13.53 13.15
CA VAL A 170 -6.11 12.22 13.81
C VAL A 170 -6.69 12.25 15.21
N VAL A 171 -6.37 13.27 16.00
CA VAL A 171 -6.92 13.43 17.35
C VAL A 171 -8.44 13.48 17.29
N LEU A 172 -9.01 14.25 16.35
CA LEU A 172 -10.48 14.33 16.17
C LEU A 172 -11.10 12.99 15.76
N VAL A 173 -10.42 12.23 14.88
CA VAL A 173 -10.92 10.91 14.44
C VAL A 173 -10.88 9.89 15.58
N LEU A 174 -9.87 9.92 16.43
CA LEU A 174 -9.71 8.98 17.55
C LEU A 174 -10.47 9.42 18.83
N ALA A 175 -10.79 10.70 18.97
CA ALA A 175 -11.44 11.25 20.16
C ALA A 175 -12.70 10.49 20.58
N PRO A 176 -13.67 10.13 19.71
CA PRO A 176 -14.86 9.40 20.12
C PRO A 176 -14.53 8.03 20.73
N LYS A 177 -13.49 7.35 20.22
CA LYS A 177 -13.05 6.05 20.76
C LYS A 177 -12.46 6.22 22.16
N LEU A 178 -11.71 7.29 22.39
CA LEU A 178 -11.13 7.59 23.70
C LEU A 178 -12.17 8.04 24.72
N VAL A 179 -13.15 8.85 24.30
CA VAL A 179 -14.26 9.29 25.17
C VAL A 179 -15.17 8.10 25.53
N ALA A 180 -15.48 7.22 24.57
CA ALA A 180 -16.28 6.02 24.85
C ALA A 180 -15.61 5.07 25.86
N ALA A 181 -14.29 5.13 26.03
CA ALA A 181 -13.56 4.34 27.03
C ALA A 181 -13.84 4.77 28.47
N THR A 182 -14.37 5.98 28.70
CA THR A 182 -14.77 6.47 30.01
C THR A 182 -16.22 6.07 30.39
N SER A 183 -16.94 5.47 29.43
CA SER A 183 -18.34 5.00 29.63
C SER A 183 -18.32 3.51 30.06
N PRO A 184 -19.18 3.13 31.04
CA PRO A 184 -19.22 1.78 31.59
C PRO A 184 -19.80 0.72 30.64
N THR A 185 -20.28 1.10 29.45
CA THR A 185 -20.83 0.16 28.45
C THR A 185 -19.69 -0.39 27.56
N PRO A 186 -19.54 -1.72 27.44
CA PRO A 186 -18.51 -2.31 26.57
C PRO A 186 -18.78 -1.92 25.11
N THR A 187 -17.92 -1.11 24.54
CA THR A 187 -17.85 -0.96 23.08
C THR A 187 -17.29 -2.24 22.48
N HIS A 188 -17.71 -2.58 21.27
CA HIS A 188 -17.28 -3.77 20.51
C HIS A 188 -15.78 -4.02 20.68
N GLY A 189 -15.41 -5.14 21.37
CA GLY A 189 -14.04 -5.53 21.69
C GLY A 189 -13.74 -5.51 23.20
N ASN A 190 -12.87 -6.41 23.66
CA ASN A 190 -12.52 -6.56 25.08
C ASN A 190 -11.35 -5.68 25.54
N ALA A 191 -10.66 -5.00 24.61
CA ALA A 191 -9.51 -4.17 24.93
C ALA A 191 -9.90 -2.73 25.28
N PRO A 192 -9.24 -2.11 26.27
CA PRO A 192 -9.46 -0.71 26.59
C PRO A 192 -9.05 0.19 25.40
N ALA A 193 -9.83 1.25 25.19
CA ALA A 193 -9.66 2.11 24.01
C ALA A 193 -8.27 2.74 23.89
N TRP A 194 -7.62 3.11 25.01
CA TRP A 194 -6.26 3.64 25.00
C TRP A 194 -5.26 2.63 24.42
N LEU A 195 -5.46 1.32 24.67
CA LEU A 195 -4.61 0.26 24.11
C LEU A 195 -4.83 0.12 22.62
N VAL A 196 -6.08 0.21 22.14
CA VAL A 196 -6.38 0.18 20.70
C VAL A 196 -5.69 1.34 19.97
N VAL A 197 -5.74 2.54 20.57
CA VAL A 197 -5.06 3.73 20.03
C VAL A 197 -3.54 3.55 20.05
N LEU A 198 -2.97 3.09 21.16
CA LEU A 198 -1.54 2.85 21.28
C LEU A 198 -1.05 1.85 20.24
N ILE A 199 -1.72 0.71 20.08
CA ILE A 199 -1.37 -0.31 19.08
C ILE A 199 -1.51 0.24 17.65
N SER A 200 -2.52 1.08 17.38
CA SER A 200 -2.65 1.76 16.09
C SER A 200 -1.47 2.73 15.82
N ILE A 201 -0.97 3.42 16.84
CA ILE A 201 0.23 4.27 16.74
C ILE A 201 1.48 3.40 16.48
N VAL A 202 1.59 2.27 17.17
CA VAL A 202 2.68 1.28 16.92
C VAL A 202 2.65 0.79 15.48
N ALA A 203 1.46 0.53 14.90
CA ALA A 203 1.32 0.18 13.50
C ALA A 203 1.92 1.24 12.56
N VAL A 204 1.57 2.52 12.77
CA VAL A 204 2.13 3.64 11.97
C VAL A 204 3.64 3.78 12.18
N GLY A 205 4.11 3.60 13.40
CA GLY A 205 5.55 3.59 13.72
C GLY A 205 6.29 2.47 12.98
N ALA A 206 5.73 1.27 12.95
CA ALA A 206 6.32 0.10 12.29
C ALA A 206 6.43 0.30 10.77
N ILE A 207 5.35 0.76 10.10
CA ILE A 207 5.40 1.01 8.66
C ILE A 207 6.35 2.17 8.33
N THR A 208 6.44 3.19 9.19
CA THR A 208 7.40 4.31 9.04
C THR A 208 8.83 3.82 9.15
N ALA A 209 9.16 3.08 10.22
CA ALA A 209 10.49 2.51 10.43
C ALA A 209 10.87 1.54 9.31
N GLY A 210 9.96 0.67 8.90
CA GLY A 210 10.16 -0.27 7.80
C GLY A 210 10.42 0.44 6.47
N THR A 211 9.70 1.53 6.18
CA THR A 211 9.90 2.31 4.96
C THR A 211 11.27 3.01 4.94
N LEU A 212 11.67 3.64 6.04
CA LEU A 212 13.00 4.24 6.18
C LEU A 212 14.09 3.18 6.06
N PHE A 213 13.93 2.04 6.73
CA PHE A 213 14.86 0.92 6.66
C PHE A 213 14.96 0.36 5.23
N GLN A 214 13.83 0.20 4.54
CA GLN A 214 13.81 -0.24 3.15
C GLN A 214 14.55 0.74 2.23
N LYS A 215 14.33 2.06 2.41
CA LYS A 215 14.95 3.10 1.60
C LYS A 215 16.48 3.15 1.80
N THR A 216 16.96 2.96 3.03
CA THR A 216 18.37 3.18 3.39
C THR A 216 19.23 1.94 3.37
N SER A 217 18.63 0.76 3.58
CA SER A 217 19.38 -0.46 3.88
C SER A 217 19.21 -1.58 2.86
N LEU A 218 18.18 -1.52 1.99
CA LEU A 218 17.95 -2.58 1.03
C LEU A 218 18.68 -2.32 -0.28
N ALA A 219 19.46 -3.33 -0.72
CA ALA A 219 20.03 -3.37 -2.04
C ALA A 219 18.94 -3.61 -3.11
N LYS A 220 19.27 -3.29 -4.36
CA LYS A 220 18.41 -3.63 -5.50
C LYS A 220 18.33 -5.16 -5.62
N ALA A 221 17.12 -5.70 -5.44
CA ALA A 221 16.85 -7.13 -5.59
C ALA A 221 15.68 -7.32 -6.58
N ASP A 222 15.56 -8.54 -7.11
CA ASP A 222 14.37 -8.91 -7.89
C ASP A 222 13.14 -8.82 -6.98
N ILE A 223 12.09 -8.18 -7.48
CA ILE A 223 10.89 -7.91 -6.68
C ILE A 223 10.21 -9.19 -6.19
N ARG A 224 10.29 -10.28 -6.96
CA ARG A 224 9.64 -11.55 -6.65
C ARG A 224 10.32 -12.21 -5.45
N SER A 225 11.64 -12.41 -5.53
CA SER A 225 12.42 -13.00 -4.43
C SER A 225 12.43 -12.10 -3.19
N ALA A 226 12.54 -10.79 -3.36
CA ALA A 226 12.45 -9.82 -2.26
C ALA A 226 11.08 -9.88 -1.57
N SER A 227 9.97 -9.90 -2.35
CA SER A 227 8.62 -10.00 -1.80
C SER A 227 8.37 -11.35 -1.10
N ALA A 228 8.91 -12.45 -1.63
CA ALA A 228 8.83 -13.75 -0.97
C ALA A 228 9.48 -13.70 0.43
N VAL A 229 10.71 -13.18 0.54
CA VAL A 229 11.44 -13.07 1.81
C VAL A 229 10.76 -12.08 2.77
N GLN A 230 10.27 -10.94 2.27
CA GLN A 230 9.56 -9.97 3.11
C GLN A 230 8.25 -10.54 3.66
N ASN A 231 7.45 -11.24 2.83
CA ASN A 231 6.23 -11.89 3.32
C ASN A 231 6.54 -13.04 4.28
N PHE A 232 7.64 -13.76 4.09
CA PHE A 232 8.09 -14.77 5.05
C PHE A 232 8.44 -14.13 6.41
N GLY A 233 9.14 -12.98 6.42
CA GLY A 233 9.40 -12.21 7.65
C GLY A 233 8.11 -11.74 8.33
N ALA A 234 7.14 -11.30 7.55
CA ALA A 234 5.82 -10.93 8.07
C ALA A 234 5.05 -12.14 8.66
N ALA A 235 5.15 -13.31 8.01
CA ALA A 235 4.54 -14.55 8.51
C ALA A 235 5.13 -14.98 9.85
N ILE A 236 6.43 -14.84 10.05
CA ILE A 236 7.08 -15.10 11.34
C ILE A 236 6.49 -14.21 12.44
N VAL A 237 6.34 -12.89 12.17
CA VAL A 237 5.73 -11.96 13.15
C VAL A 237 4.30 -12.38 13.47
N ALA A 238 3.49 -12.67 12.44
CA ALA A 238 2.11 -13.09 12.63
C ALA A 238 2.01 -14.41 13.43
N ALA A 239 2.89 -15.39 13.16
CA ALA A 239 2.97 -16.64 13.90
C ALA A 239 3.32 -16.42 15.39
N VAL A 240 4.34 -15.59 15.64
CA VAL A 240 4.75 -15.26 17.02
C VAL A 240 3.63 -14.57 17.78
N LEU A 241 2.94 -13.60 17.14
CA LEU A 241 1.83 -12.90 17.78
C LEU A 241 0.62 -13.79 17.97
N ALA A 242 0.27 -14.67 17.01
CA ALA A 242 -0.80 -15.63 17.17
C ALA A 242 -0.57 -16.55 18.35
N LEU A 243 0.65 -17.08 18.50
CA LEU A 243 1.04 -17.93 19.63
C LEU A 243 1.04 -17.15 20.95
N ALA A 244 1.63 -15.95 20.98
CA ALA A 244 1.73 -15.13 22.20
C ALA A 244 0.36 -14.65 22.72
N LEU A 245 -0.59 -14.41 21.81
CA LEU A 245 -1.95 -13.98 22.14
C LEU A 245 -2.92 -15.14 22.31
N GLY A 246 -2.48 -16.40 22.12
CA GLY A 246 -3.31 -17.59 22.22
C GLY A 246 -4.42 -17.62 21.16
N GLU A 247 -4.17 -17.06 19.98
CA GLU A 247 -5.14 -17.06 18.90
C GLU A 247 -5.38 -18.48 18.37
N HIS A 248 -6.64 -18.89 18.28
CA HIS A 248 -7.00 -20.23 17.83
C HIS A 248 -8.30 -20.28 17.02
N ARG A 249 -9.02 -19.15 16.91
CA ARG A 249 -10.28 -19.12 16.20
C ARG A 249 -10.05 -19.11 14.69
N TRP A 250 -10.56 -20.15 14.04
CA TRP A 250 -10.57 -20.31 12.60
C TRP A 250 -11.85 -21.05 12.18
N ILE A 251 -12.85 -20.30 11.72
CA ILE A 251 -14.12 -20.82 11.27
C ILE A 251 -14.10 -20.83 9.73
N ALA A 252 -13.87 -22.03 9.17
CA ALA A 252 -13.84 -22.20 7.72
C ALA A 252 -15.19 -21.85 7.10
N SER A 253 -15.22 -20.78 6.33
CA SER A 253 -16.38 -20.28 5.62
C SER A 253 -15.99 -19.80 4.24
N SER A 254 -16.94 -19.72 3.31
CA SER A 254 -16.69 -19.15 1.98
C SER A 254 -16.18 -17.71 2.06
N ALA A 255 -16.70 -16.91 3.00
CA ALA A 255 -16.27 -15.53 3.23
C ALA A 255 -14.80 -15.45 3.69
N LEU A 256 -14.37 -16.35 4.60
CA LEU A 256 -12.97 -16.40 5.06
C LEU A 256 -12.02 -16.77 3.92
N TRP A 257 -12.35 -17.81 3.15
CA TRP A 257 -11.51 -18.24 2.02
C TRP A 257 -11.47 -17.21 0.89
N ALA A 258 -12.61 -16.56 0.59
CA ALA A 258 -12.66 -15.46 -0.37
C ALA A 258 -11.79 -14.27 0.09
N SER A 259 -11.85 -13.91 1.38
CA SER A 259 -11.03 -12.87 1.98
C SER A 259 -9.54 -13.21 1.92
N LEU A 260 -9.18 -14.47 2.15
CA LEU A 260 -7.80 -14.94 2.06
C LEU A 260 -7.29 -14.90 0.61
N ALA A 261 -8.07 -15.42 -0.34
CA ALA A 261 -7.74 -15.37 -1.76
C ALA A 261 -7.60 -13.91 -2.24
N TRP A 262 -8.51 -13.04 -1.82
CA TRP A 262 -8.43 -11.60 -2.10
C TRP A 262 -7.15 -10.99 -1.53
N GLY A 263 -6.81 -11.28 -0.28
CA GLY A 263 -5.61 -10.79 0.39
C GLY A 263 -4.32 -11.22 -0.31
N VAL A 264 -4.24 -12.48 -0.74
CA VAL A 264 -3.07 -13.04 -1.42
C VAL A 264 -2.98 -12.54 -2.86
N VAL A 265 -4.06 -12.66 -3.64
CA VAL A 265 -4.02 -12.40 -5.09
C VAL A 265 -4.18 -10.91 -5.40
N MET A 266 -5.24 -10.28 -4.87
CA MET A 266 -5.56 -8.89 -5.23
C MET A 266 -4.70 -7.88 -4.49
N LEU A 267 -4.57 -8.00 -3.16
CA LEU A 267 -3.80 -7.04 -2.37
C LEU A 267 -2.29 -7.24 -2.52
N SER A 268 -1.81 -8.45 -2.38
CA SER A 268 -0.36 -8.72 -2.40
C SER A 268 0.18 -8.96 -3.82
N GLY A 269 -0.57 -9.64 -4.67
CA GLY A 269 -0.17 -9.92 -6.05
C GLY A 269 -0.41 -8.72 -6.98
N ILE A 270 -1.67 -8.41 -7.25
CA ILE A 270 -2.04 -7.43 -8.29
C ILE A 270 -1.70 -6.02 -7.84
N SER A 271 -2.11 -5.58 -6.64
CA SER A 271 -1.88 -4.20 -6.19
C SER A 271 -0.41 -3.85 -6.12
N VAL A 272 0.45 -4.75 -5.61
CA VAL A 272 1.90 -4.53 -5.57
C VAL A 272 2.49 -4.48 -6.99
N THR A 273 2.02 -5.34 -7.90
CA THR A 273 2.45 -5.32 -9.30
C THR A 273 2.07 -4.01 -10.00
N LEU A 274 0.83 -3.52 -9.78
CA LEU A 274 0.37 -2.24 -10.32
C LEU A 274 1.19 -1.07 -9.76
N LEU A 275 1.47 -1.08 -8.46
CA LEU A 275 2.33 -0.06 -7.82
C LEU A 275 3.71 -0.01 -8.46
N VAL A 276 4.36 -1.17 -8.60
CA VAL A 276 5.70 -1.26 -9.22
C VAL A 276 5.66 -0.83 -10.68
N TRP A 277 4.63 -1.22 -11.42
CA TRP A 277 4.44 -0.81 -12.80
C TRP A 277 4.32 0.73 -12.93
N MET A 278 3.53 1.37 -12.06
CA MET A 278 3.41 2.84 -12.02
C MET A 278 4.74 3.52 -11.68
N VAL A 279 5.43 3.03 -10.65
CA VAL A 279 6.74 3.58 -10.22
C VAL A 279 7.78 3.47 -11.32
N ARG A 280 7.85 2.33 -12.03
CA ARG A 280 8.79 2.12 -13.14
C ARG A 280 8.54 3.03 -14.35
N ARG A 281 7.31 3.50 -14.53
CA ARG A 281 6.95 4.47 -15.59
C ARG A 281 7.18 5.94 -15.21
N GLY A 282 7.74 6.21 -14.04
CA GLY A 282 7.97 7.56 -13.55
C GLY A 282 6.76 8.21 -12.88
N ASP A 283 5.64 7.49 -12.77
CA ASP A 283 4.39 7.98 -12.15
C ASP A 283 4.37 7.80 -10.61
N ALA A 284 5.52 7.68 -9.96
CA ALA A 284 5.61 7.45 -8.51
C ALA A 284 4.89 8.53 -7.69
N ALA A 285 4.99 9.80 -8.09
CA ALA A 285 4.30 10.91 -7.43
C ALA A 285 2.77 10.77 -7.56
N ARG A 286 2.28 10.36 -8.74
CA ARG A 286 0.87 10.12 -8.99
C ARG A 286 0.35 8.92 -8.18
N ALA A 287 1.08 7.81 -8.18
CA ALA A 287 0.74 6.64 -7.37
C ALA A 287 0.60 7.00 -5.88
N THR A 288 1.56 7.78 -5.37
CA THR A 288 1.54 8.21 -3.96
C THR A 288 0.40 9.21 -3.70
N ALA A 289 0.07 10.11 -4.65
CA ALA A 289 -1.06 11.03 -4.50
C ALA A 289 -2.40 10.27 -4.42
N LEU A 290 -2.55 9.22 -5.22
CA LEU A 290 -3.76 8.40 -5.23
C LEU A 290 -3.96 7.58 -3.94
N LEU A 291 -2.88 7.19 -3.25
CA LEU A 291 -2.99 6.52 -1.95
C LEU A 291 -3.75 7.34 -0.90
N PHE A 292 -3.83 8.67 -1.04
CA PHE A 292 -4.67 9.51 -0.15
C PHE A 292 -6.17 9.35 -0.37
N LEU A 293 -6.58 8.75 -1.48
CA LEU A 293 -7.99 8.37 -1.69
C LEU A 293 -8.33 7.04 -1.01
N ALA A 294 -7.33 6.25 -0.60
CA ALA A 294 -7.57 4.96 0.04
C ALA A 294 -8.38 5.06 1.36
N PRO A 295 -8.11 6.01 2.30
CA PRO A 295 -8.90 6.12 3.51
C PRO A 295 -10.39 6.45 3.27
N PRO A 296 -10.77 7.46 2.47
CA PRO A 296 -12.19 7.71 2.22
C PRO A 296 -12.87 6.56 1.46
N LEU A 297 -12.17 5.88 0.56
CA LEU A 297 -12.68 4.67 -0.09
C LEU A 297 -12.85 3.52 0.90
N ALA A 298 -11.90 3.30 1.81
CA ALA A 298 -12.02 2.30 2.86
C ALA A 298 -13.20 2.60 3.81
N ALA A 299 -13.41 3.87 4.17
CA ALA A 299 -14.55 4.30 4.96
C ALA A 299 -15.89 4.05 4.24
N LEU A 300 -15.95 4.38 2.95
CA LEU A 300 -17.12 4.11 2.11
C LEU A 300 -17.39 2.61 1.99
N GLN A 301 -16.37 1.80 1.77
CA GLN A 301 -16.49 0.34 1.70
C GLN A 301 -16.91 -0.25 3.05
N GLY A 302 -16.39 0.27 4.17
CA GLY A 302 -16.79 -0.10 5.52
C GLY A 302 -18.26 0.22 5.79
N TYR A 303 -18.73 1.40 5.35
CA TYR A 303 -20.13 1.77 5.43
C TYR A 303 -21.02 0.85 4.59
N LEU A 304 -20.69 0.64 3.33
CA LEU A 304 -21.50 -0.18 2.42
C LEU A 304 -21.50 -1.67 2.78
N GLY A 305 -20.37 -2.20 3.24
CA GLY A 305 -20.22 -3.63 3.52
C GLY A 305 -20.62 -4.04 4.94
N PHE A 306 -20.47 -3.15 5.93
CA PHE A 306 -20.61 -3.49 7.35
C PHE A 306 -21.46 -2.49 8.15
N GLY A 307 -22.01 -1.46 7.50
CA GLY A 307 -22.75 -0.41 8.18
C GLY A 307 -21.89 0.47 9.11
N GLU A 308 -20.58 0.52 8.91
CA GLU A 308 -19.70 1.38 9.71
C GLU A 308 -20.01 2.85 9.45
N THR A 309 -20.45 3.57 10.47
CA THR A 309 -20.74 5.00 10.37
C THR A 309 -19.63 5.82 11.01
N LEU A 310 -19.34 6.97 10.40
CA LEU A 310 -18.46 7.97 10.98
C LEU A 310 -19.28 9.06 11.65
N LEU A 311 -18.91 9.43 12.87
CA LEU A 311 -19.48 10.59 13.54
C LEU A 311 -19.08 11.88 12.81
N PRO A 312 -19.89 12.96 12.87
CA PRO A 312 -19.55 14.24 12.22
C PRO A 312 -18.15 14.75 12.59
N VAL A 313 -17.74 14.63 13.85
CA VAL A 313 -16.39 15.00 14.30
C VAL A 313 -15.29 14.18 13.62
N GLN A 314 -15.56 12.91 13.35
CA GLN A 314 -14.62 12.06 12.62
C GLN A 314 -14.52 12.46 11.14
N ILE A 315 -15.63 12.84 10.51
CA ILE A 315 -15.63 13.34 9.12
C ILE A 315 -14.78 14.61 9.00
N VAL A 316 -14.94 15.54 9.95
CA VAL A 316 -14.10 16.75 10.02
C VAL A 316 -12.62 16.36 10.24
N GLY A 317 -12.35 15.44 11.16
CA GLY A 317 -11.00 14.94 11.41
C GLY A 317 -10.38 14.28 10.19
N PHE A 318 -11.14 13.50 9.42
CA PHE A 318 -10.72 12.92 8.13
C PHE A 318 -10.31 14.00 7.12
N ALA A 319 -11.16 15.02 6.93
CA ALA A 319 -10.88 16.12 6.02
C ALA A 319 -9.61 16.89 6.42
N LEU A 320 -9.45 17.18 7.71
CA LEU A 320 -8.26 17.85 8.24
C LEU A 320 -6.99 17.01 8.07
N ALA A 321 -7.06 15.69 8.36
CA ALA A 321 -5.93 14.80 8.21
C ALA A 321 -5.46 14.72 6.75
N LEU A 322 -6.40 14.56 5.81
CA LEU A 322 -6.08 14.53 4.37
C LEU A 322 -5.52 15.87 3.88
N ALA A 323 -6.15 16.99 4.30
CA ALA A 323 -5.65 18.33 3.97
C ALA A 323 -4.23 18.56 4.52
N GLY A 324 -3.96 18.11 5.74
CA GLY A 324 -2.63 18.18 6.36
C GLY A 324 -1.57 17.43 5.56
N VAL A 325 -1.88 16.21 5.10
CA VAL A 325 -0.99 15.43 4.26
C VAL A 325 -0.74 16.10 2.90
N LEU A 326 -1.77 16.63 2.26
CA LEU A 326 -1.63 17.34 0.99
C LEU A 326 -0.79 18.62 1.14
N LEU A 327 -1.02 19.38 2.21
CA LEU A 327 -0.28 20.60 2.51
C LEU A 327 1.21 20.34 2.80
N ALA A 328 1.51 19.24 3.49
CA ALA A 328 2.90 18.88 3.81
C ALA A 328 3.73 18.47 2.58
N ARG A 329 3.07 18.11 1.47
CA ARG A 329 3.73 17.67 0.22
C ARG A 329 3.95 18.81 -0.77
N SER A 330 3.24 19.92 -0.64
CA SER A 330 3.40 21.13 -1.46
C SER A 330 4.51 22.03 -0.94
#